data_07db352b61d75ddb6c48139c69e1dcf2
#
_entry.id   07db352b61d75ddb6c48139c69e1dcf2
#
_cell.length_a   1.000
_cell.length_b   1.000
_cell.length_c   1.000
_cell.angle_alpha   90.00
_cell.angle_beta   90.00
_cell.angle_gamma   90.00
#
_symmetry.space_group_name_H-M   'P 1'
#
loop_
_entity.id
_entity.type
_entity.pdbx_description
1 polymer ?
#
loop_
_entity_poly.entity_id
_entity_poly.type
_entity_poly.pdbx_seq_one_letter_code
_entity_poly.pdbx_strand_id
1 'polypeptide(L)'
;VGNIEETSTAPAEVSREKLGLFDKRIYDGLFSPLIRERGEAYCSDGKIRDLKKTGTHYSCIVKGTADYNVELSFGDNDKIVSMSCTCPYYTERKQNCKHIYALLYKVKCGENKQKIIAEINRQIKDCKTMIKNAECYLEKNKQHFPSSTVKEFKRYSRLYSLNVQKKEKIRFGNLSEEILLRRLSSLFA
;
A
#
# COMPACT_ATOMS: atom_id res chain seq x y z
N VAL A 1 -34.36 25.94 21.36
CA VAL A 1 -33.05 26.29 20.80
C VAL A 1 -32.07 25.23 21.34
N GLY A 2 -31.94 24.13 20.62
CA GLY A 2 -31.02 23.08 20.97
C GLY A 2 -29.71 23.28 20.20
N ASN A 3 -28.63 23.48 20.93
CA ASN A 3 -27.28 23.52 20.40
C ASN A 3 -26.94 22.10 19.81
N ILE A 4 -26.81 22.04 18.50
CA ILE A 4 -26.20 20.89 17.84
C ILE A 4 -24.70 21.14 17.98
N GLU A 5 -24.05 20.43 18.93
CA GLU A 5 -22.61 20.35 18.98
C GLU A 5 -22.15 19.60 17.72
N GLU A 6 -21.56 20.34 16.80
CA GLU A 6 -20.80 19.76 15.68
C GLU A 6 -19.58 19.07 16.27
N THR A 7 -19.69 17.77 16.54
CA THR A 7 -18.52 16.92 16.73
C THR A 7 -17.86 16.72 15.38
N SER A 8 -16.97 17.63 15.03
CA SER A 8 -16.00 17.46 13.94
C SER A 8 -15.07 16.29 14.30
N THR A 9 -15.49 15.07 13.99
CA THR A 9 -14.57 13.93 13.98
C THR A 9 -13.67 14.08 12.78
N ALA A 10 -12.43 14.52 13.03
CA ALA A 10 -11.38 14.47 12.04
C ALA A 10 -11.32 13.05 11.44
N PRO A 11 -11.17 12.91 10.12
CA PRO A 11 -11.13 11.60 9.46
C PRO A 11 -10.02 10.76 10.09
N ALA A 12 -10.37 9.53 10.48
CA ALA A 12 -9.44 8.62 11.12
C ALA A 12 -8.25 8.37 10.19
N GLU A 13 -7.07 8.81 10.60
CA GLU A 13 -5.83 8.59 9.88
C GLU A 13 -5.59 7.08 9.74
N VAL A 14 -5.52 6.60 8.50
CA VAL A 14 -5.27 5.17 8.24
C VAL A 14 -3.80 4.89 8.50
N SER A 15 -3.51 4.33 9.67
CA SER A 15 -2.14 3.98 10.06
C SER A 15 -1.64 2.74 9.33
N ARG A 16 -0.31 2.63 9.19
CA ARG A 16 0.36 1.43 8.63
C ARG A 16 0.02 0.16 9.41
N GLU A 17 -0.18 0.26 10.71
CA GLU A 17 -0.52 -0.85 11.60
C GLU A 17 -1.90 -1.44 11.29
N LYS A 18 -2.91 -0.58 11.01
CA LYS A 18 -4.25 -1.03 10.62
C LYS A 18 -4.27 -1.82 9.30
N LEU A 19 -3.34 -1.54 8.40
CA LEU A 19 -3.21 -2.23 7.12
C LEU A 19 -2.31 -3.47 7.21
N GLY A 20 -1.68 -3.75 8.35
CA GLY A 20 -0.69 -4.83 8.50
C GLY A 20 0.46 -4.66 7.49
N LEU A 21 0.95 -3.42 7.32
CA LEU A 21 2.01 -3.11 6.37
C LEU A 21 3.38 -3.51 6.93
N PHE A 22 4.30 -3.76 6.00
CA PHE A 22 5.67 -4.14 6.30
C PHE A 22 6.37 -3.12 7.20
N ASP A 23 6.85 -3.58 8.35
CA ASP A 23 7.71 -2.81 9.24
C ASP A 23 9.16 -3.23 9.02
N LYS A 24 9.97 -2.30 8.50
CA LYS A 24 11.40 -2.53 8.26
C LYS A 24 12.15 -2.93 9.53
N ARG A 25 11.69 -2.50 10.72
CA ARG A 25 12.31 -2.78 12.01
C ARG A 25 12.37 -4.27 12.35
N ILE A 26 11.45 -5.08 11.81
CA ILE A 26 11.44 -6.54 11.99
C ILE A 26 12.76 -7.18 11.55
N TYR A 27 13.46 -6.55 10.59
CA TYR A 27 14.69 -7.08 9.99
C TYR A 27 15.94 -6.29 10.39
N ASP A 28 15.84 -5.33 11.34
CA ASP A 28 16.94 -4.48 11.76
C ASP A 28 18.12 -5.28 12.33
N GLY A 29 17.85 -6.37 13.04
CA GLY A 29 18.89 -7.26 13.57
C GLY A 29 19.60 -8.12 12.51
N LEU A 30 19.04 -8.25 11.30
CA LEU A 30 19.60 -9.08 10.25
C LEU A 30 20.51 -8.33 9.28
N PHE A 31 20.34 -7.02 9.16
CA PHE A 31 21.04 -6.20 8.19
C PHE A 31 21.50 -4.88 8.82
N SER A 32 22.78 -4.56 8.69
CA SER A 32 23.30 -3.27 9.16
C SER A 32 22.67 -2.09 8.40
N PRO A 33 22.61 -0.88 8.98
CA PRO A 33 22.03 0.30 8.32
C PRO A 33 22.61 0.55 6.93
N LEU A 34 23.92 0.42 6.76
CA LEU A 34 24.60 0.61 5.48
C LEU A 34 24.17 -0.43 4.44
N ILE A 35 23.99 -1.70 4.84
CA ILE A 35 23.51 -2.75 3.93
C ILE A 35 22.08 -2.47 3.50
N ARG A 36 21.23 -1.98 4.42
CA ARG A 36 19.85 -1.59 4.13
C ARG A 36 19.78 -0.47 3.11
N GLU A 37 20.49 0.62 3.34
CA GLU A 37 20.56 1.77 2.43
C GLU A 37 21.00 1.36 1.02
N ARG A 38 22.11 0.60 0.93
CA ARG A 38 22.60 0.10 -0.36
C ARG A 38 21.62 -0.85 -1.05
N GLY A 39 20.91 -1.67 -0.30
CA GLY A 39 19.91 -2.58 -0.85
C GLY A 39 18.67 -1.84 -1.38
N GLU A 40 18.20 -0.80 -0.69
CA GLU A 40 17.12 0.07 -1.15
C GLU A 40 17.52 0.78 -2.46
N ALA A 41 18.75 1.33 -2.53
CA ALA A 41 19.28 1.93 -3.76
C ALA A 41 19.31 0.91 -4.92
N TYR A 42 19.76 -0.33 -4.69
CA TYR A 42 19.75 -1.37 -5.72
C TYR A 42 18.33 -1.69 -6.23
N CYS A 43 17.34 -1.68 -5.35
CA CYS A 43 15.95 -1.84 -5.75
C CYS A 43 15.44 -0.65 -6.56
N SER A 44 15.74 0.58 -6.14
CA SER A 44 15.32 1.82 -6.80
C SER A 44 15.96 1.99 -8.18
N ASP A 45 17.23 1.59 -8.31
CA ASP A 45 17.98 1.61 -9.56
C ASP A 45 17.56 0.52 -10.57
N GLY A 46 16.56 -0.29 -10.22
CA GLY A 46 16.08 -1.35 -11.11
C GLY A 46 17.05 -2.51 -11.32
N LYS A 47 18.00 -2.74 -10.40
CA LYS A 47 19.03 -3.79 -10.52
C LYS A 47 18.51 -5.20 -10.29
N ILE A 48 17.24 -5.37 -9.91
CA ILE A 48 16.59 -6.67 -9.70
C ILE A 48 15.91 -7.09 -10.99
N ARG A 49 16.27 -8.27 -11.51
CA ARG A 49 15.71 -8.87 -12.71
C ARG A 49 15.17 -10.27 -12.42
N ASP A 50 14.28 -10.75 -13.28
CA ASP A 50 13.76 -12.11 -13.27
C ASP A 50 13.19 -12.55 -11.91
N LEU A 51 12.46 -11.62 -11.25
CA LEU A 51 11.83 -11.92 -9.97
C LEU A 51 10.73 -12.97 -10.15
N LYS A 52 10.93 -14.11 -9.52
CA LYS A 52 9.99 -15.24 -9.49
C LYS A 52 9.46 -15.44 -8.07
N LYS A 53 8.20 -15.85 -7.98
CA LYS A 53 7.53 -16.20 -6.72
C LYS A 53 6.93 -17.59 -6.83
N THR A 54 7.25 -18.47 -5.90
CA THR A 54 6.64 -19.80 -5.78
C THR A 54 6.23 -20.02 -4.31
N GLY A 55 4.93 -19.85 -4.04
CA GLY A 55 4.44 -19.83 -2.65
C GLY A 55 5.06 -18.67 -1.85
N THR A 56 5.79 -19.01 -0.79
CA THR A 56 6.52 -18.07 0.07
C THR A 56 7.99 -17.91 -0.32
N HIS A 57 8.44 -18.59 -1.36
CA HIS A 57 9.80 -18.53 -1.88
C HIS A 57 9.90 -17.50 -3.02
N TYR A 58 10.95 -16.68 -2.98
CA TYR A 58 11.27 -15.66 -3.98
C TYR A 58 12.68 -15.87 -4.47
N SER A 59 12.88 -15.80 -5.78
CA SER A 59 14.20 -15.83 -6.40
C SER A 59 14.33 -14.73 -7.45
N CYS A 60 15.54 -14.20 -7.62
CA CYS A 60 15.82 -13.18 -8.63
C CYS A 60 17.29 -13.15 -8.97
N ILE A 61 17.62 -12.39 -10.04
CA ILE A 61 18.99 -12.02 -10.39
C ILE A 61 19.18 -10.55 -9.98
N VAL A 62 20.23 -10.27 -9.22
CA VAL A 62 20.60 -8.90 -8.84
C VAL A 62 21.91 -8.51 -9.54
N LYS A 63 21.86 -7.45 -10.35
CA LYS A 63 23.02 -6.91 -11.07
C LYS A 63 23.91 -6.11 -10.11
N GLY A 64 25.11 -6.59 -9.85
CA GLY A 64 26.16 -5.91 -9.10
C GLY A 64 27.40 -5.72 -9.97
N THR A 65 28.57 -6.09 -9.45
CA THR A 65 29.82 -6.25 -10.24
C THR A 65 29.71 -7.45 -11.19
N ALA A 66 28.90 -8.43 -10.82
CA ALA A 66 28.45 -9.53 -11.66
C ALA A 66 26.93 -9.72 -11.44
N ASP A 67 26.33 -10.67 -12.14
CA ASP A 67 24.96 -11.09 -11.89
C ASP A 67 24.95 -12.11 -10.73
N TYR A 68 24.18 -11.83 -9.69
CA TYR A 68 24.09 -12.67 -8.49
C TYR A 68 22.70 -13.29 -8.36
N ASN A 69 22.67 -14.62 -8.19
CA ASN A 69 21.42 -15.30 -7.86
C ASN A 69 21.10 -15.05 -6.38
N VAL A 70 19.89 -14.63 -6.11
CA VAL A 70 19.40 -14.32 -4.76
C VAL A 70 18.10 -15.03 -4.51
N GLU A 71 18.00 -15.68 -3.36
CA GLU A 71 16.81 -16.38 -2.93
C GLU A 71 16.41 -15.96 -1.52
N LEU A 72 15.10 -16.00 -1.25
CA LEU A 72 14.51 -15.61 0.02
C LEU A 72 13.22 -16.38 0.23
N SER A 73 13.06 -17.01 1.40
CA SER A 73 11.83 -17.69 1.79
C SER A 73 11.30 -17.16 3.09
N PHE A 74 9.98 -17.01 3.16
CA PHE A 74 9.28 -16.61 4.36
C PHE A 74 8.51 -17.80 4.94
N GLY A 75 8.48 -17.88 6.25
CA GLY A 75 7.57 -18.73 7.00
C GLY A 75 6.39 -17.90 7.52
N ASP A 76 5.74 -18.44 8.56
CA ASP A 76 4.63 -17.76 9.22
C ASP A 76 5.06 -16.42 9.82
N ASN A 77 4.13 -15.47 9.86
CA ASN A 77 4.35 -14.12 10.41
C ASN A 77 5.48 -13.34 9.75
N ASP A 78 5.69 -13.53 8.44
CA ASP A 78 6.71 -12.80 7.66
C ASP A 78 8.17 -13.03 8.13
N LYS A 79 8.43 -14.05 8.94
CA LYS A 79 9.79 -14.43 9.33
C LYS A 79 10.56 -14.99 8.15
N ILE A 80 11.82 -14.54 7.98
CA ILE A 80 12.72 -15.14 7.01
C ILE A 80 13.14 -16.52 7.54
N VAL A 81 12.83 -17.57 6.76
CA VAL A 81 13.21 -18.96 7.05
C VAL A 81 14.53 -19.31 6.40
N SER A 82 14.72 -18.87 5.16
CA SER A 82 15.97 -19.08 4.44
C SER A 82 16.28 -17.90 3.53
N MET A 83 17.57 -17.67 3.31
CA MET A 83 18.08 -16.68 2.37
C MET A 83 19.41 -17.14 1.81
N SER A 84 19.66 -16.82 0.55
CA SER A 84 20.93 -17.13 -0.13
C SER A 84 21.31 -16.05 -1.14
N CYS A 85 22.61 -15.92 -1.40
CA CYS A 85 23.15 -15.08 -2.45
C CYS A 85 24.49 -15.63 -2.93
N THR A 86 24.75 -15.60 -4.24
CA THR A 86 26.02 -16.05 -4.80
C THR A 86 27.14 -15.01 -4.76
N CYS A 87 26.94 -13.83 -4.15
CA CYS A 87 27.97 -12.81 -4.08
C CYS A 87 29.07 -13.16 -3.06
N PRO A 88 30.34 -12.73 -3.28
CA PRO A 88 31.45 -13.00 -2.38
C PRO A 88 31.23 -12.53 -0.93
N TYR A 89 30.52 -11.42 -0.76
CA TYR A 89 30.21 -10.91 0.59
C TYR A 89 29.37 -11.91 1.40
N TYR A 90 28.45 -12.63 0.76
CA TYR A 90 27.63 -13.65 1.42
C TYR A 90 28.35 -15.00 1.49
N THR A 91 28.96 -15.45 0.39
CA THR A 91 29.56 -16.78 0.32
C THR A 91 30.86 -16.91 1.12
N GLU A 92 31.71 -15.87 1.11
CA GLU A 92 33.03 -15.90 1.76
C GLU A 92 32.95 -15.34 3.20
N ARG A 93 32.33 -14.15 3.37
CA ARG A 93 32.27 -13.49 4.68
C ARG A 93 31.13 -13.99 5.57
N LYS A 94 30.23 -14.83 5.04
CA LYS A 94 29.04 -15.34 5.76
C LYS A 94 28.18 -14.23 6.39
N GLN A 95 28.10 -13.08 5.73
CA GLN A 95 27.35 -11.92 6.20
C GLN A 95 26.19 -11.59 5.24
N ASN A 96 25.08 -11.16 5.79
CA ASN A 96 23.92 -10.76 5.01
C ASN A 96 24.25 -9.56 4.14
N CYS A 97 24.02 -9.68 2.83
CA CYS A 97 24.45 -8.73 1.84
C CYS A 97 23.32 -7.80 1.36
N LYS A 98 23.72 -6.70 0.73
CA LYS A 98 22.80 -5.74 0.10
C LYS A 98 21.88 -6.34 -0.98
N HIS A 99 22.28 -7.42 -1.65
CA HIS A 99 21.49 -8.07 -2.70
C HIS A 99 20.30 -8.83 -2.09
N ILE A 100 20.48 -9.50 -0.96
CA ILE A 100 19.39 -10.13 -0.19
C ILE A 100 18.44 -9.06 0.32
N TYR A 101 18.97 -7.96 0.88
CA TYR A 101 18.11 -6.87 1.34
C TYR A 101 17.35 -6.20 0.19
N ALA A 102 17.96 -6.05 -0.99
CA ALA A 102 17.28 -5.51 -2.17
C ALA A 102 16.07 -6.37 -2.56
N LEU A 103 16.22 -7.71 -2.57
CA LEU A 103 15.11 -8.63 -2.83
C LEU A 103 14.03 -8.50 -1.73
N LEU A 104 14.42 -8.53 -0.46
CA LEU A 104 13.49 -8.35 0.68
C LEU A 104 12.68 -7.05 0.53
N TYR A 105 13.37 -5.94 0.29
CA TYR A 105 12.75 -4.64 0.12
C TYR A 105 11.77 -4.61 -1.08
N LYS A 106 12.19 -5.17 -2.21
CA LYS A 106 11.33 -5.27 -3.42
C LYS A 106 10.05 -6.04 -3.16
N VAL A 107 10.17 -7.20 -2.51
CA VAL A 107 9.02 -8.06 -2.19
C VAL A 107 8.08 -7.35 -1.23
N LYS A 108 8.59 -6.87 -0.11
CA LYS A 108 7.75 -6.28 0.95
C LYS A 108 7.12 -4.95 0.56
N CYS A 109 7.85 -4.07 -0.14
CA CYS A 109 7.24 -2.85 -0.69
C CYS A 109 6.21 -3.15 -1.77
N GLY A 110 6.42 -4.20 -2.58
CA GLY A 110 5.42 -4.65 -3.55
C GLY A 110 4.14 -5.15 -2.89
N GLU A 111 4.26 -5.97 -1.85
CA GLU A 111 3.13 -6.48 -1.07
C GLU A 111 2.37 -5.35 -0.36
N ASN A 112 3.08 -4.39 0.23
CA ASN A 112 2.47 -3.21 0.83
C ASN A 112 1.65 -2.39 -0.16
N LYS A 113 2.21 -2.13 -1.34
CA LYS A 113 1.47 -1.42 -2.40
C LYS A 113 0.17 -2.14 -2.76
N GLN A 114 0.21 -3.47 -2.90
CA GLN A 114 -0.98 -4.25 -3.23
C GLN A 114 -2.04 -4.18 -2.11
N LYS A 115 -1.63 -4.28 -0.84
CA LYS A 115 -2.53 -4.12 0.30
C LYS A 115 -3.19 -2.74 0.32
N ILE A 116 -2.42 -1.67 0.13
CA ILE A 116 -2.93 -0.29 0.10
C ILE A 116 -3.90 -0.10 -1.07
N ILE A 117 -3.56 -0.59 -2.26
CA ILE A 117 -4.43 -0.50 -3.44
C ILE A 117 -5.74 -1.26 -3.21
N ALA A 118 -5.68 -2.46 -2.65
CA ALA A 118 -6.86 -3.26 -2.34
C ALA A 118 -7.78 -2.52 -1.35
N GLU A 119 -7.20 -1.92 -0.29
CA GLU A 119 -7.95 -1.15 0.69
C GLU A 119 -8.58 0.12 0.09
N ILE A 120 -7.84 0.87 -0.74
CA ILE A 120 -8.39 2.02 -1.47
C ILE A 120 -9.59 1.59 -2.33
N ASN A 121 -9.45 0.48 -3.07
CA ASN A 121 -10.52 -0.01 -3.95
C ASN A 121 -11.75 -0.48 -3.16
N ARG A 122 -11.54 -1.14 -2.00
CA ARG A 122 -12.62 -1.52 -1.09
C ARG A 122 -13.40 -0.30 -0.63
N GLN A 123 -12.71 0.72 -0.16
CA GLN A 123 -13.33 1.92 0.36
C GLN A 123 -14.05 2.74 -0.72
N ILE A 124 -13.49 2.80 -1.93
CA ILE A 124 -14.20 3.39 -3.09
C ILE A 124 -15.52 2.67 -3.33
N LYS A 125 -15.53 1.32 -3.27
CA LYS A 125 -16.75 0.51 -3.43
C LYS A 125 -17.77 0.81 -2.33
N ASP A 126 -17.32 0.86 -1.08
CA ASP A 126 -18.18 1.15 0.08
C ASP A 126 -18.83 2.54 -0.06
N CYS A 127 -18.04 3.56 -0.39
CA CYS A 127 -18.55 4.91 -0.64
C CYS A 127 -19.58 4.95 -1.78
N LYS A 128 -19.36 4.27 -2.88
CA LYS A 128 -20.33 4.20 -3.99
C LYS A 128 -21.64 3.56 -3.52
N THR A 129 -21.56 2.52 -2.70
CA THR A 129 -22.75 1.85 -2.14
C THR A 129 -23.52 2.79 -1.19
N MET A 130 -22.82 3.50 -0.33
CA MET A 130 -23.43 4.47 0.58
C MET A 130 -24.14 5.60 -0.17
N ILE A 131 -23.52 6.15 -1.20
CA ILE A 131 -24.12 7.19 -2.06
C ILE A 131 -25.41 6.67 -2.69
N LYS A 132 -25.35 5.47 -3.30
CA LYS A 132 -26.52 4.85 -3.93
C LYS A 132 -27.67 4.63 -2.95
N ASN A 133 -27.37 4.16 -1.74
CA ASN A 133 -28.36 3.93 -0.69
C ASN A 133 -28.99 5.26 -0.24
N ALA A 134 -28.19 6.31 -0.06
CA ALA A 134 -28.66 7.63 0.31
C ALA A 134 -29.53 8.26 -0.79
N GLU A 135 -29.15 8.11 -2.05
CA GLU A 135 -29.97 8.54 -3.21
C GLU A 135 -31.33 7.83 -3.23
N CYS A 136 -31.34 6.52 -3.02
CA CYS A 136 -32.55 5.72 -2.95
C CYS A 136 -33.46 6.16 -1.79
N TYR A 137 -32.86 6.42 -0.60
CA TYR A 137 -33.60 6.89 0.56
C TYR A 137 -34.24 8.26 0.33
N LEU A 138 -33.50 9.21 -0.21
CA LEU A 138 -34.01 10.55 -0.54
C LEU A 138 -35.12 10.50 -1.59
N GLU A 139 -34.99 9.62 -2.59
CA GLU A 139 -36.02 9.46 -3.61
C GLU A 139 -37.33 8.91 -3.03
N LYS A 140 -37.26 7.93 -2.13
CA LYS A 140 -38.43 7.34 -1.45
C LYS A 140 -39.11 8.29 -0.46
N ASN A 141 -38.37 9.23 0.10
CA ASN A 141 -38.84 10.14 1.15
C ASN A 141 -38.88 11.62 0.69
N LYS A 142 -38.98 11.86 -0.59
CA LYS A 142 -38.98 13.22 -1.20
C LYS A 142 -39.95 14.19 -0.52
N GLN A 143 -41.13 13.72 -0.12
CA GLN A 143 -42.16 14.54 0.52
C GLN A 143 -41.74 15.07 1.90
N HIS A 144 -40.75 14.46 2.52
CA HIS A 144 -40.25 14.84 3.87
C HIS A 144 -39.06 15.81 3.83
N PHE A 145 -38.54 16.07 2.64
CA PHE A 145 -37.35 16.92 2.48
C PHE A 145 -37.66 18.13 1.59
N PRO A 146 -37.15 19.32 1.92
CA PRO A 146 -37.20 20.48 1.03
C PRO A 146 -36.58 20.13 -0.35
N SER A 147 -37.18 20.64 -1.40
CA SER A 147 -36.67 20.43 -2.78
C SER A 147 -35.22 20.94 -2.96
N SER A 148 -34.82 21.96 -2.22
CA SER A 148 -33.47 22.50 -2.19
C SER A 148 -32.47 21.45 -1.66
N THR A 149 -32.79 20.80 -0.53
CA THR A 149 -31.95 19.76 0.10
C THR A 149 -31.73 18.58 -0.84
N VAL A 150 -32.78 18.10 -1.50
CA VAL A 150 -32.68 16.99 -2.46
C VAL A 150 -31.80 17.36 -3.67
N LYS A 151 -31.93 18.59 -4.18
CA LYS A 151 -31.11 19.10 -5.29
C LYS A 151 -29.65 19.23 -4.88
N GLU A 152 -29.39 19.74 -3.70
CA GLU A 152 -28.03 19.92 -3.16
C GLU A 152 -27.34 18.58 -2.93
N PHE A 153 -28.02 17.62 -2.31
CA PHE A 153 -27.49 16.27 -2.14
C PHE A 153 -27.13 15.64 -3.48
N LYS A 154 -28.02 15.69 -4.48
CA LYS A 154 -27.74 15.16 -5.82
C LYS A 154 -26.55 15.84 -6.49
N ARG A 155 -26.34 17.14 -6.25
CA ARG A 155 -25.15 17.86 -6.72
C ARG A 155 -23.88 17.34 -6.07
N TYR A 156 -23.85 17.21 -4.73
CA TYR A 156 -22.67 16.70 -4.00
C TYR A 156 -22.38 15.25 -4.31
N SER A 157 -23.40 14.39 -4.37
CA SER A 157 -23.28 12.99 -4.74
C SER A 157 -22.64 12.84 -6.13
N ARG A 158 -23.08 13.66 -7.11
CA ARG A 158 -22.49 13.66 -8.45
C ARG A 158 -21.04 14.11 -8.46
N LEU A 159 -20.70 15.19 -7.73
CA LEU A 159 -19.33 15.68 -7.62
C LEU A 159 -18.43 14.65 -6.94
N TYR A 160 -18.90 14.02 -5.89
CA TYR A 160 -18.17 12.95 -5.20
C TYR A 160 -17.92 11.75 -6.11
N SER A 161 -18.94 11.30 -6.81
CA SER A 161 -18.83 10.18 -7.77
C SER A 161 -17.83 10.47 -8.88
N LEU A 162 -17.79 11.71 -9.41
CA LEU A 162 -16.79 12.13 -10.39
C LEU A 162 -15.36 12.14 -9.81
N ASN A 163 -15.20 12.58 -8.57
CA ASN A 163 -13.90 12.57 -7.90
C ASN A 163 -13.40 11.16 -7.63
N VAL A 164 -14.29 10.24 -7.20
CA VAL A 164 -13.97 8.83 -7.03
C VAL A 164 -13.54 8.21 -8.36
N GLN A 165 -14.28 8.45 -9.45
CA GLN A 165 -13.92 7.95 -10.79
C GLN A 165 -12.58 8.49 -11.29
N LYS A 166 -12.26 9.77 -11.01
CA LYS A 166 -10.94 10.33 -11.33
C LYS A 166 -9.82 9.62 -10.55
N LYS A 167 -10.05 9.30 -9.27
CA LYS A 167 -9.10 8.56 -8.43
C LYS A 167 -8.91 7.12 -8.90
N GLU A 168 -9.95 6.44 -9.37
CA GLU A 168 -9.87 5.08 -9.95
C GLU A 168 -9.00 5.03 -11.21
N LYS A 169 -9.01 6.08 -12.05
CA LYS A 169 -8.18 6.16 -13.26
C LYS A 169 -6.69 6.37 -12.99
N ILE A 170 -6.31 6.64 -11.75
CA ILE A 170 -4.92 6.83 -11.40
C ILE A 170 -4.22 5.48 -11.41
N ARG A 171 -3.19 5.35 -12.26
CA ARG A 171 -2.30 4.19 -12.27
C ARG A 171 -1.50 4.16 -10.96
N PHE A 172 -1.85 3.28 -10.05
CA PHE A 172 -1.16 3.09 -8.77
C PHE A 172 0.27 2.53 -8.93
N GLY A 173 0.61 1.99 -10.10
CA GLY A 173 1.85 1.24 -10.31
C GLY A 173 3.14 2.02 -10.04
N ASN A 174 3.15 3.33 -10.31
CA ASN A 174 4.35 4.17 -10.19
C ASN A 174 4.35 5.06 -8.94
N LEU A 175 3.38 4.89 -8.03
CA LEU A 175 3.30 5.71 -6.83
C LEU A 175 4.07 5.05 -5.67
N SER A 176 4.72 5.89 -4.84
CA SER A 176 5.31 5.44 -3.59
C SER A 176 4.21 5.04 -2.59
N GLU A 177 4.57 4.20 -1.63
CA GLU A 177 3.68 3.79 -0.53
C GLU A 177 3.10 4.99 0.21
N GLU A 178 3.92 6.02 0.46
CA GLU A 178 3.51 7.24 1.14
C GLU A 178 2.42 8.01 0.38
N ILE A 179 2.57 8.15 -0.93
CA ILE A 179 1.56 8.80 -1.78
C ILE A 179 0.26 7.99 -1.79
N LEU A 180 0.35 6.66 -1.82
CA LEU A 180 -0.82 5.79 -1.74
C LEU A 180 -1.54 5.93 -0.39
N LEU A 181 -0.81 5.97 0.73
CA LEU A 181 -1.38 6.18 2.06
C LEU A 181 -2.04 7.55 2.20
N ARG A 182 -1.43 8.63 1.71
CA ARG A 182 -2.04 9.97 1.68
C ARG A 182 -3.33 9.98 0.87
N ARG A 183 -3.39 9.26 -0.25
CA ARG A 183 -4.62 9.14 -1.07
C ARG A 183 -5.69 8.34 -0.36
N LEU A 184 -5.32 7.27 0.34
CA LEU A 184 -6.24 6.50 1.16
C LEU A 184 -6.87 7.41 2.23
N SER A 185 -6.06 8.15 2.98
CA SER A 185 -6.54 9.10 4.00
C SER A 185 -7.45 10.19 3.41
N SER A 186 -7.13 10.72 2.22
CA SER A 186 -7.93 11.76 1.56
C SER A 186 -9.27 11.28 0.98
N LEU A 187 -9.58 10.00 1.02
CA LEU A 187 -10.91 9.48 0.64
C LEU A 187 -11.95 9.71 1.75
N PHE A 188 -11.51 9.96 2.98
CA PHE A 188 -12.35 10.12 4.18
C PHE A 188 -12.34 11.54 4.76
N ALA A 189 -11.51 12.42 4.22
CA ALA A 189 -11.56 13.85 4.51
C ALA A 189 -12.62 14.52 3.63
#